data_3cc9b2feb247c3c17891c6a6f8c3dce9
#
_entry.id   3cc9b2feb247c3c17891c6a6f8c3dce9
#
_cell.length_a   1.000
_cell.length_b   1.000
_cell.length_c   1.000
_cell.angle_alpha   90.00
_cell.angle_beta   90.00
_cell.angle_gamma   90.00
#
_symmetry.space_group_name_H-M   'P 1'
#
loop_
_entity.id
_entity.type
_entity.pdbx_description
1 polymer ?
#
loop_
_entity_poly.entity_id
_entity_poly.type
_entity_poly.pdbx_seq_one_letter_code
_entity_poly.pdbx_strand_id
1 'polypeptide(L)'
;MKKQAVSFMLCAVIAMVITPVALNVKSAKAEGQGCYKSFYSEDYNSGTKIAGENEFEHFPIASMCKIMTLLLCFEEISEGRLTLDEKICASENASGMGGSQVFLEAGADYSASDLIKSICVASANDSCVAMAERIAGGEEAFVQSMNERAAALGMENTVFINCTGLPGAGQYSCAADVARMLRELMKHEEYFAFSKIWTDKIVHPEGRETEMANTNKMIRAYSGCDAGKTGFTNDAGFCLAASAMRGNMRVISVVIGADSSKTRFDRTREAFDYAFANYTNKIIFEKGIPLDERCPVQGGKISNVSVKAKDDVCIFTSRNDHDEIFYELEFDRIKAPVKEGDAVGKAFIYKNNIQVAETILLSNENVKKISYFDSLRKAAEYWIL
;
A
#
# COMPACT_ATOMS: atom_id res chain seq x y z
N MET A 1 -31.69 -55.34 -29.73
CA MET A 1 -31.04 -54.20 -30.42
C MET A 1 -31.66 -52.92 -29.92
N LYS A 2 -31.02 -52.23 -28.96
CA LYS A 2 -31.46 -50.90 -28.48
C LYS A 2 -30.35 -49.90 -28.81
N LYS A 3 -30.65 -48.93 -29.67
CA LYS A 3 -29.77 -47.82 -30.06
C LYS A 3 -29.71 -46.79 -28.89
N GLN A 4 -28.54 -46.55 -28.36
CA GLN A 4 -28.29 -45.43 -27.48
C GLN A 4 -28.03 -44.17 -28.33
N ALA A 5 -28.83 -43.13 -28.08
CA ALA A 5 -28.63 -41.81 -28.65
C ALA A 5 -27.65 -41.01 -27.74
N VAL A 6 -26.53 -40.60 -28.30
CA VAL A 6 -25.58 -39.70 -27.64
C VAL A 6 -26.04 -38.28 -27.91
N SER A 7 -26.41 -37.59 -26.83
CA SER A 7 -26.77 -36.16 -26.84
C SER A 7 -25.50 -35.34 -26.68
N PHE A 8 -25.10 -34.60 -27.74
CA PHE A 8 -24.07 -33.58 -27.67
C PHE A 8 -24.68 -32.31 -27.09
N MET A 9 -24.29 -31.97 -25.86
CA MET A 9 -24.62 -30.71 -25.22
C MET A 9 -23.57 -29.67 -25.61
N LEU A 10 -23.99 -28.75 -26.48
CA LEU A 10 -23.18 -27.62 -26.97
C LEU A 10 -23.16 -26.55 -25.85
N CYS A 11 -22.06 -26.43 -25.12
CA CYS A 11 -21.87 -25.33 -24.18
C CYS A 11 -21.51 -24.06 -24.96
N ALA A 12 -22.49 -23.16 -25.08
CA ALA A 12 -22.24 -21.81 -25.55
C ALA A 12 -21.64 -20.99 -24.39
N VAL A 13 -20.36 -20.64 -24.49
CA VAL A 13 -19.70 -19.70 -23.60
C VAL A 13 -20.17 -18.30 -23.94
N ILE A 14 -21.10 -17.75 -23.16
CA ILE A 14 -21.49 -16.34 -23.23
C ILE A 14 -20.46 -15.56 -22.42
N ALA A 15 -19.54 -14.87 -23.12
CA ALA A 15 -18.65 -13.89 -22.52
C ALA A 15 -19.51 -12.66 -22.12
N MET A 16 -19.88 -12.58 -20.85
CA MET A 16 -20.53 -11.40 -20.29
C MET A 16 -19.46 -10.34 -20.04
N VAL A 17 -19.43 -9.32 -20.92
CA VAL A 17 -18.65 -8.10 -20.71
C VAL A 17 -19.32 -7.33 -19.58
N ILE A 18 -18.75 -7.42 -18.38
CA ILE A 18 -19.21 -6.62 -17.24
C ILE A 18 -18.61 -5.23 -17.41
N THR A 19 -19.40 -4.28 -17.89
CA THR A 19 -19.07 -2.86 -17.80
C THR A 19 -19.25 -2.42 -16.34
N PRO A 20 -18.24 -1.79 -15.71
CA PRO A 20 -18.41 -1.25 -14.37
C PRO A 20 -19.41 -0.09 -14.43
N VAL A 21 -20.52 -0.22 -13.71
CA VAL A 21 -21.44 0.91 -13.47
C VAL A 21 -20.73 1.85 -12.50
N ALA A 22 -20.10 2.89 -13.05
CA ALA A 22 -19.59 4.00 -12.27
C ALA A 22 -20.78 4.76 -11.67
N LEU A 23 -21.02 4.60 -10.38
CA LEU A 23 -21.91 5.48 -9.62
C LEU A 23 -21.29 6.88 -9.61
N ASN A 24 -21.71 7.74 -10.52
CA ASN A 24 -21.39 9.17 -10.52
C ASN A 24 -22.09 9.85 -9.33
N VAL A 25 -21.46 9.81 -8.16
CA VAL A 25 -21.84 10.67 -7.05
C VAL A 25 -21.33 12.07 -7.37
N LYS A 26 -22.16 12.91 -8.00
CA LYS A 26 -21.89 14.34 -8.11
C LYS A 26 -21.89 14.92 -6.71
N SER A 27 -20.70 15.18 -6.17
CA SER A 27 -20.55 15.99 -4.97
C SER A 27 -21.05 17.40 -5.27
N ALA A 28 -22.14 17.80 -4.64
CA ALA A 28 -22.59 19.18 -4.67
C ALA A 28 -21.53 20.04 -3.97
N LYS A 29 -20.81 20.89 -4.71
CA LYS A 29 -19.90 21.88 -4.12
C LYS A 29 -20.74 22.88 -3.31
N ALA A 30 -20.51 22.91 -2.00
CA ALA A 30 -21.10 23.97 -1.15
C ALA A 30 -20.48 25.32 -1.53
N GLU A 31 -21.31 26.37 -1.63
CA GLU A 31 -20.85 27.75 -1.84
C GLU A 31 -19.88 28.14 -0.70
N GLY A 32 -18.61 28.46 -1.06
CA GLY A 32 -17.56 28.83 -0.10
C GLY A 32 -16.43 27.80 0.07
N GLN A 33 -16.51 26.63 -0.58
CA GLN A 33 -15.40 25.67 -0.64
C GLN A 33 -14.31 26.16 -1.60
N GLY A 34 -13.04 26.14 -1.14
CA GLY A 34 -11.88 26.46 -1.98
C GLY A 34 -11.77 25.54 -3.20
N CYS A 35 -11.13 26.03 -4.26
CA CYS A 35 -10.98 25.31 -5.50
C CYS A 35 -9.76 24.37 -5.50
N TYR A 36 -9.88 23.22 -6.15
CA TYR A 36 -8.79 22.29 -6.47
C TYR A 36 -8.96 21.76 -7.90
N LYS A 37 -7.90 21.28 -8.53
CA LYS A 37 -7.91 20.77 -9.91
C LYS A 37 -8.30 19.29 -9.99
N SER A 38 -7.76 18.47 -9.06
CA SER A 38 -7.99 17.03 -9.04
C SER A 38 -8.04 16.50 -7.61
N PHE A 39 -8.82 15.45 -7.42
CA PHE A 39 -9.00 14.77 -6.15
C PHE A 39 -9.21 13.27 -6.35
N TYR A 40 -8.66 12.47 -5.43
CA TYR A 40 -8.89 11.04 -5.38
C TYR A 40 -8.82 10.52 -3.94
N SER A 41 -9.67 9.55 -3.61
CA SER A 41 -9.55 8.79 -2.37
C SER A 41 -9.90 7.33 -2.57
N GLU A 42 -9.17 6.46 -1.85
CA GLU A 42 -9.33 5.00 -1.92
C GLU A 42 -9.14 4.34 -0.56
N ASP A 43 -9.67 3.13 -0.44
CA ASP A 43 -9.29 2.20 0.62
C ASP A 43 -7.89 1.64 0.35
N TYR A 44 -7.01 1.71 1.33
CA TYR A 44 -5.62 1.25 1.21
C TYR A 44 -5.52 -0.24 0.89
N ASN A 45 -6.31 -1.09 1.57
CA ASN A 45 -6.17 -2.54 1.48
C ASN A 45 -6.61 -3.08 0.12
N SER A 46 -7.76 -2.62 -0.36
CA SER A 46 -8.33 -3.11 -1.63
C SER A 46 -7.96 -2.26 -2.85
N GLY A 47 -7.51 -1.02 -2.64
CA GLY A 47 -7.36 -0.03 -3.71
C GLY A 47 -8.69 0.42 -4.31
N THR A 48 -9.81 0.12 -3.65
CA THR A 48 -11.13 0.50 -4.14
C THR A 48 -11.33 1.99 -4.01
N LYS A 49 -11.68 2.63 -5.12
CA LYS A 49 -12.02 4.06 -5.16
C LYS A 49 -13.22 4.35 -4.26
N ILE A 50 -13.06 5.33 -3.38
CA ILE A 50 -14.14 5.87 -2.54
C ILE A 50 -14.77 7.10 -3.20
N ALA A 51 -13.93 8.03 -3.69
CA ALA A 51 -14.38 9.22 -4.41
C ALA A 51 -13.26 9.75 -5.31
N GLY A 52 -13.61 10.53 -6.33
CA GLY A 52 -12.63 11.15 -7.22
C GLY A 52 -13.24 12.18 -8.13
N GLU A 53 -12.43 13.15 -8.55
CA GLU A 53 -12.77 14.20 -9.51
C GLU A 53 -11.50 14.50 -10.31
N ASN A 54 -11.56 14.37 -11.66
CA ASN A 54 -10.43 14.54 -12.58
C ASN A 54 -9.20 13.70 -12.21
N GLU A 55 -9.41 12.54 -11.63
CA GLU A 55 -8.37 11.72 -10.98
C GLU A 55 -7.31 11.16 -11.91
N PHE A 56 -7.57 11.14 -13.22
CA PHE A 56 -6.64 10.68 -14.27
C PHE A 56 -6.07 11.82 -15.11
N GLU A 57 -6.48 13.07 -14.89
CA GLU A 57 -5.94 14.21 -15.59
C GLU A 57 -4.51 14.53 -15.14
N HIS A 58 -3.67 14.97 -16.11
CA HIS A 58 -2.26 15.25 -15.89
C HIS A 58 -2.04 16.62 -15.25
N PHE A 59 -1.37 16.65 -14.11
CA PHE A 59 -1.00 17.87 -13.42
C PHE A 59 0.43 17.81 -12.88
N PRO A 60 1.10 18.95 -12.74
CA PRO A 60 2.31 19.04 -11.92
C PRO A 60 1.95 18.68 -10.46
N ILE A 61 2.75 17.85 -9.84
CA ILE A 61 2.51 17.36 -8.46
C ILE A 61 3.49 17.92 -7.43
N ALA A 62 4.43 18.75 -7.89
CA ALA A 62 5.49 19.32 -7.05
C ALA A 62 6.19 18.24 -6.19
N SER A 63 6.51 18.55 -4.95
CA SER A 63 7.20 17.63 -4.03
C SER A 63 6.45 16.35 -3.66
N MET A 64 5.24 16.10 -4.16
CA MET A 64 4.66 14.75 -4.07
C MET A 64 5.44 13.73 -4.93
N CYS A 65 6.23 14.18 -5.91
CA CYS A 65 7.24 13.37 -6.62
C CYS A 65 8.15 12.58 -5.66
N LYS A 66 8.48 13.16 -4.51
CA LYS A 66 9.34 12.54 -3.49
C LYS A 66 8.75 11.28 -2.85
N ILE A 67 7.48 10.99 -3.07
CA ILE A 67 6.88 9.70 -2.68
C ILE A 67 7.58 8.56 -3.46
N MET A 68 7.82 8.75 -4.77
CA MET A 68 8.56 7.77 -5.58
C MET A 68 10.04 7.71 -5.17
N THR A 69 10.66 8.86 -4.87
CA THR A 69 12.04 8.89 -4.35
C THR A 69 12.16 8.09 -3.05
N LEU A 70 11.25 8.30 -2.10
CA LEU A 70 11.21 7.54 -0.86
C LEU A 70 10.92 6.05 -1.09
N LEU A 71 10.01 5.72 -2.01
CA LEU A 71 9.70 4.33 -2.36
C LEU A 71 10.98 3.60 -2.80
N LEU A 72 11.73 4.16 -3.73
CA LEU A 72 12.99 3.55 -4.18
C LEU A 72 14.02 3.44 -3.04
N CYS A 73 14.10 4.44 -2.14
CA CYS A 73 14.98 4.34 -0.96
C CYS A 73 14.59 3.15 -0.06
N PHE A 74 13.30 2.95 0.22
CA PHE A 74 12.84 1.86 1.07
C PHE A 74 12.91 0.50 0.38
N GLU A 75 12.76 0.43 -0.93
CA GLU A 75 13.01 -0.79 -1.72
C GLU A 75 14.49 -1.20 -1.61
N GLU A 76 15.45 -0.27 -1.76
CA GLU A 76 16.88 -0.54 -1.56
C GLU A 76 17.19 -1.06 -0.13
N ILE A 77 16.52 -0.49 0.89
CA ILE A 77 16.66 -0.94 2.27
C ILE A 77 16.10 -2.36 2.43
N SER A 78 14.92 -2.64 1.91
CA SER A 78 14.27 -3.95 2.03
C SER A 78 15.04 -5.07 1.31
N GLU A 79 15.77 -4.74 0.26
CA GLU A 79 16.63 -5.64 -0.49
C GLU A 79 18.07 -5.74 0.07
N GLY A 80 18.36 -4.98 1.15
CA GLY A 80 19.67 -5.00 1.83
C GLY A 80 20.82 -4.33 1.07
N ARG A 81 20.50 -3.53 0.03
CA ARG A 81 21.50 -2.75 -0.73
C ARG A 81 21.81 -1.39 -0.11
N LEU A 82 20.98 -0.93 0.82
CA LEU A 82 21.14 0.28 1.60
C LEU A 82 20.82 -0.02 3.06
N THR A 83 21.59 0.56 4.00
CA THR A 83 21.29 0.51 5.42
C THR A 83 21.04 1.91 5.98
N LEU A 84 20.20 2.04 7.00
CA LEU A 84 19.83 3.34 7.58
C LEU A 84 21.02 4.09 8.21
N ASP A 85 22.02 3.40 8.68
CA ASP A 85 23.25 3.94 9.30
C ASP A 85 24.37 4.20 8.29
N GLU A 86 24.20 3.78 7.03
CA GLU A 86 25.15 4.04 5.96
C GLU A 86 25.45 5.54 5.80
N LYS A 87 26.73 5.89 5.69
CA LYS A 87 27.18 7.26 5.48
C LYS A 87 27.23 7.58 4.00
N ILE A 88 26.53 8.64 3.62
CA ILE A 88 26.39 9.12 2.26
C ILE A 88 27.03 10.50 2.19
N CYS A 89 28.07 10.64 1.36
CA CYS A 89 28.73 11.90 1.12
C CYS A 89 27.86 12.80 0.25
N ALA A 90 27.52 14.00 0.74
CA ALA A 90 26.79 14.98 -0.05
C ALA A 90 27.68 15.59 -1.12
N SER A 91 27.31 15.48 -2.39
CA SER A 91 28.00 16.09 -3.52
C SER A 91 27.80 17.61 -3.57
N GLU A 92 28.62 18.31 -4.38
CA GLU A 92 28.39 19.73 -4.70
C GLU A 92 27.04 19.94 -5.38
N ASN A 93 26.60 18.99 -6.21
CA ASN A 93 25.29 19.04 -6.86
C ASN A 93 24.14 18.94 -5.83
N ALA A 94 24.20 17.97 -4.94
CA ALA A 94 23.19 17.81 -3.88
C ALA A 94 23.16 19.06 -2.97
N SER A 95 24.28 19.53 -2.47
CA SER A 95 24.38 20.71 -1.59
C SER A 95 23.97 22.02 -2.28
N GLY A 96 24.14 22.11 -3.61
CA GLY A 96 23.74 23.26 -4.42
C GLY A 96 22.25 23.34 -4.76
N MET A 97 21.44 22.37 -4.33
CA MET A 97 20.02 22.33 -4.67
C MET A 97 19.26 23.50 -4.05
N GLY A 98 18.32 24.04 -4.85
CA GLY A 98 17.41 25.10 -4.40
C GLY A 98 16.07 24.57 -3.84
N GLY A 99 15.23 25.50 -3.38
CA GLY A 99 13.92 25.19 -2.84
C GLY A 99 13.97 24.71 -1.39
N SER A 100 13.12 23.72 -1.04
CA SER A 100 13.16 23.13 0.31
C SER A 100 14.42 22.31 0.48
N GLN A 101 15.20 22.58 1.53
CA GLN A 101 16.50 21.94 1.77
C GLN A 101 16.83 21.94 3.28
N VAL A 102 17.76 21.11 3.68
CA VAL A 102 18.32 21.07 5.03
C VAL A 102 19.76 21.60 5.07
N PHE A 103 20.23 22.15 3.95
CA PHE A 103 21.53 22.79 3.80
C PHE A 103 22.68 21.83 4.03
N LEU A 104 22.67 20.69 3.33
CA LEU A 104 23.79 19.75 3.32
C LEU A 104 25.09 20.44 2.91
N GLU A 105 26.20 20.06 3.53
CA GLU A 105 27.52 20.60 3.24
C GLU A 105 28.24 19.69 2.24
N ALA A 106 28.75 20.24 1.15
CA ALA A 106 29.46 19.48 0.14
C ALA A 106 30.69 18.77 0.73
N GLY A 107 30.81 17.47 0.42
CA GLY A 107 31.88 16.63 0.94
C GLY A 107 31.65 16.11 2.36
N ALA A 108 30.54 16.43 2.99
CA ALA A 108 30.19 15.95 4.31
C ALA A 108 29.36 14.67 4.26
N ASP A 109 29.54 13.81 5.26
CA ASP A 109 28.83 12.53 5.39
C ASP A 109 27.59 12.66 6.27
N TYR A 110 26.45 12.19 5.74
CA TYR A 110 25.17 12.10 6.46
C TYR A 110 24.67 10.66 6.46
N SER A 111 23.97 10.25 7.50
CA SER A 111 23.34 8.92 7.49
C SER A 111 22.18 8.87 6.50
N ALA A 112 21.94 7.71 5.87
CA ALA A 112 20.77 7.49 5.04
C ALA A 112 19.48 7.80 5.83
N SER A 113 19.45 7.47 7.11
CA SER A 113 18.36 7.80 8.05
C SER A 113 18.10 9.30 8.14
N ASP A 114 19.15 10.13 8.28
CA ASP A 114 18.99 11.59 8.36
C ASP A 114 18.51 12.18 7.03
N LEU A 115 19.00 11.66 5.90
CA LEU A 115 18.56 12.09 4.58
C LEU A 115 17.09 11.71 4.33
N ILE A 116 16.70 10.46 4.58
CA ILE A 116 15.29 9.99 4.46
C ILE A 116 14.38 10.80 5.39
N LYS A 117 14.80 11.01 6.65
CA LYS A 117 14.07 11.85 7.61
C LYS A 117 13.84 13.26 7.06
N SER A 118 14.86 13.89 6.52
CA SER A 118 14.76 15.24 5.98
C SER A 118 13.84 15.33 4.75
N ILE A 119 13.83 14.31 3.90
CA ILE A 119 12.90 14.20 2.76
C ILE A 119 11.43 14.09 3.28
N CYS A 120 11.21 13.26 4.27
CA CYS A 120 9.87 13.07 4.86
C CYS A 120 9.35 14.32 5.57
N VAL A 121 10.18 14.94 6.40
CA VAL A 121 9.79 16.03 7.31
C VAL A 121 9.87 17.39 6.64
N ALA A 122 11.05 17.77 6.15
CA ALA A 122 11.31 19.09 5.56
C ALA A 122 11.10 19.14 4.04
N SER A 123 10.87 17.99 3.39
CA SER A 123 10.80 17.94 1.93
C SER A 123 12.09 18.30 1.23
N ALA A 124 13.23 17.97 1.82
CA ALA A 124 14.57 18.40 1.43
C ALA A 124 14.94 17.92 0.01
N ASN A 125 15.26 18.84 -0.89
CA ASN A 125 15.69 18.56 -2.26
C ASN A 125 17.14 18.07 -2.31
N ASP A 126 18.02 18.68 -1.53
CA ASP A 126 19.42 18.30 -1.37
C ASP A 126 19.56 16.82 -0.93
N SER A 127 18.77 16.41 0.03
CA SER A 127 18.73 15.01 0.48
C SER A 127 18.16 14.06 -0.58
N CYS A 128 17.19 14.49 -1.41
CA CYS A 128 16.70 13.67 -2.53
C CYS A 128 17.82 13.40 -3.54
N VAL A 129 18.57 14.43 -3.91
CA VAL A 129 19.67 14.29 -4.87
C VAL A 129 20.79 13.43 -4.30
N ALA A 130 21.19 13.64 -3.03
CA ALA A 130 22.19 12.80 -2.38
C ALA A 130 21.77 11.31 -2.36
N MET A 131 20.50 11.01 -2.06
CA MET A 131 19.98 9.64 -2.11
C MET A 131 19.95 9.09 -3.54
N ALA A 132 19.53 9.88 -4.53
CA ALA A 132 19.51 9.49 -5.94
C ALA A 132 20.92 9.14 -6.45
N GLU A 133 21.91 9.98 -6.14
CA GLU A 133 23.31 9.75 -6.50
C GLU A 133 23.87 8.49 -5.84
N ARG A 134 23.54 8.23 -4.56
CA ARG A 134 23.96 7.01 -3.86
C ARG A 134 23.33 5.74 -4.44
N ILE A 135 22.06 5.79 -4.80
CA ILE A 135 21.31 4.59 -5.25
C ILE A 135 21.62 4.25 -6.70
N ALA A 136 21.64 5.25 -7.57
CA ALA A 136 21.76 5.03 -9.02
C ALA A 136 23.04 5.61 -9.66
N GLY A 137 23.93 6.19 -8.86
CA GLY A 137 25.15 6.84 -9.35
C GLY A 137 24.93 8.23 -9.94
N GLY A 138 23.69 8.72 -10.01
CA GLY A 138 23.32 10.05 -10.50
C GLY A 138 21.82 10.25 -10.63
N GLU A 139 21.38 11.52 -10.67
CA GLU A 139 19.96 11.84 -10.74
C GLU A 139 19.31 11.33 -12.03
N GLU A 140 19.97 11.39 -13.16
CA GLU A 140 19.43 10.92 -14.45
C GLU A 140 19.09 9.42 -14.42
N ALA A 141 20.03 8.59 -13.95
CA ALA A 141 19.81 7.16 -13.80
C ALA A 141 18.73 6.84 -12.76
N PHE A 142 18.66 7.63 -11.68
CA PHE A 142 17.61 7.49 -10.67
C PHE A 142 16.21 7.83 -11.22
N VAL A 143 16.11 8.88 -12.04
CA VAL A 143 14.87 9.26 -12.73
C VAL A 143 14.41 8.17 -13.70
N GLN A 144 15.36 7.52 -14.39
CA GLN A 144 15.02 6.33 -15.19
C GLN A 144 14.40 5.25 -14.32
N SER A 145 15.00 4.92 -13.18
CA SER A 145 14.45 3.95 -12.22
C SER A 145 13.07 4.37 -11.68
N MET A 146 12.83 5.67 -11.42
CA MET A 146 11.52 6.18 -11.03
C MET A 146 10.47 5.91 -12.10
N ASN A 147 10.77 6.13 -13.38
CA ASN A 147 9.84 5.90 -14.49
C ASN A 147 9.62 4.39 -14.74
N GLU A 148 10.67 3.57 -14.65
CA GLU A 148 10.54 2.11 -14.71
C GLU A 148 9.65 1.57 -13.59
N ARG A 149 9.82 2.09 -12.37
CA ARG A 149 8.99 1.71 -11.23
C ARG A 149 7.55 2.18 -11.38
N ALA A 150 7.33 3.40 -11.90
CA ALA A 150 6.00 3.90 -12.22
C ALA A 150 5.30 2.99 -13.23
N ALA A 151 5.98 2.58 -14.30
CA ALA A 151 5.45 1.63 -15.28
C ALA A 151 5.11 0.26 -14.64
N ALA A 152 5.99 -0.27 -13.79
CA ALA A 152 5.77 -1.52 -13.07
C ALA A 152 4.56 -1.46 -12.12
N LEU A 153 4.27 -0.28 -11.56
CA LEU A 153 3.09 -0.03 -10.75
C LEU A 153 1.82 0.24 -11.59
N GLY A 154 1.91 0.31 -12.91
CA GLY A 154 0.80 0.67 -13.79
C GLY A 154 0.37 2.14 -13.66
N MET A 155 1.31 3.04 -13.37
CA MET A 155 1.09 4.49 -13.31
C MET A 155 1.18 5.09 -14.72
N GLU A 156 0.16 4.82 -15.54
CA GLU A 156 0.14 5.18 -16.97
C GLU A 156 0.06 6.70 -17.22
N ASN A 157 -0.31 7.48 -16.20
CA ASN A 157 -0.48 8.92 -16.29
C ASN A 157 0.62 9.68 -15.55
N THR A 158 1.84 9.11 -15.49
CA THR A 158 2.93 9.68 -14.71
C THR A 158 4.24 9.66 -15.49
N VAL A 159 4.94 10.80 -15.49
CA VAL A 159 6.31 10.94 -15.99
C VAL A 159 7.13 11.77 -15.01
N PHE A 160 8.25 11.23 -14.57
CA PHE A 160 9.25 11.90 -13.75
C PHE A 160 10.41 12.39 -14.61
N ILE A 161 10.92 13.61 -14.33
CA ILE A 161 12.11 14.17 -14.96
C ILE A 161 13.18 14.63 -13.95
N ASN A 162 12.84 14.62 -12.65
CA ASN A 162 13.76 14.83 -11.54
C ASN A 162 13.24 14.10 -10.30
N CYS A 163 14.10 13.90 -9.30
CA CYS A 163 13.77 13.21 -8.06
C CYS A 163 13.09 14.10 -7.00
N THR A 164 12.98 15.40 -7.24
CA THR A 164 12.59 16.41 -6.25
C THR A 164 11.18 16.95 -6.45
N GLY A 165 10.66 16.92 -7.67
CA GLY A 165 9.40 17.58 -8.05
C GLY A 165 9.54 19.08 -8.30
N LEU A 166 10.74 19.59 -8.49
CA LEU A 166 10.96 20.94 -9.00
C LEU A 166 10.36 21.08 -10.40
N PRO A 167 9.92 22.28 -10.80
CA PRO A 167 9.33 22.51 -12.11
C PRO A 167 10.26 22.08 -13.25
N GLY A 168 9.69 21.40 -14.23
CA GLY A 168 10.40 20.97 -15.43
C GLY A 168 9.41 20.57 -16.52
N ALA A 169 9.75 20.86 -17.77
CA ALA A 169 8.88 20.55 -18.89
C ALA A 169 8.72 19.02 -19.06
N GLY A 170 7.48 18.55 -19.08
CA GLY A 170 7.15 17.14 -19.28
C GLY A 170 6.98 16.31 -18.00
N GLN A 171 7.18 16.90 -16.80
CA GLN A 171 6.87 16.21 -15.54
C GLN A 171 5.40 16.38 -15.16
N TYR A 172 4.71 15.28 -15.00
CA TYR A 172 3.30 15.25 -14.57
C TYR A 172 2.95 13.94 -13.87
N SER A 173 1.83 13.96 -13.18
CA SER A 173 1.16 12.78 -12.65
C SER A 173 -0.35 13.06 -12.55
N CYS A 174 -1.11 12.08 -12.07
CA CYS A 174 -2.51 12.23 -11.75
C CYS A 174 -2.79 11.79 -10.30
N ALA A 175 -3.97 12.15 -9.76
CA ALA A 175 -4.26 11.86 -8.36
C ALA A 175 -4.35 10.36 -8.06
N ALA A 176 -4.85 9.55 -9.00
CA ALA A 176 -4.93 8.10 -8.86
C ALA A 176 -3.52 7.44 -8.81
N ASP A 177 -2.59 7.89 -9.66
CA ASP A 177 -1.22 7.37 -9.66
C ASP A 177 -0.44 7.80 -8.42
N VAL A 178 -0.64 9.04 -7.95
CA VAL A 178 -0.06 9.50 -6.67
C VAL A 178 -0.56 8.64 -5.49
N ALA A 179 -1.85 8.29 -5.46
CA ALA A 179 -2.38 7.40 -4.43
C ALA A 179 -1.73 6.01 -4.52
N ARG A 180 -1.55 5.48 -5.74
CA ARG A 180 -0.92 4.18 -6.00
C ARG A 180 0.52 4.13 -5.50
N MET A 181 1.35 5.14 -5.82
CA MET A 181 2.73 5.16 -5.31
C MET A 181 2.81 5.36 -3.79
N LEU A 182 1.90 6.14 -3.19
CA LEU A 182 1.85 6.27 -1.73
C LEU A 182 1.41 4.96 -1.07
N ARG A 183 0.44 4.25 -1.64
CA ARG A 183 0.03 2.92 -1.18
C ARG A 183 1.19 1.94 -1.20
N GLU A 184 2.00 1.95 -2.26
CA GLU A 184 3.17 1.08 -2.38
C GLU A 184 4.24 1.44 -1.34
N LEU A 185 4.57 2.71 -1.18
CA LEU A 185 5.51 3.18 -0.15
C LEU A 185 5.10 2.74 1.26
N MET A 186 3.80 2.79 1.58
CA MET A 186 3.29 2.41 2.90
C MET A 186 3.32 0.90 3.19
N LYS A 187 3.69 0.05 2.23
CA LYS A 187 3.99 -1.38 2.50
C LYS A 187 5.29 -1.57 3.27
N HIS A 188 6.18 -0.58 3.23
CA HIS A 188 7.40 -0.54 4.03
C HIS A 188 7.09 0.05 5.41
N GLU A 189 6.99 -0.81 6.42
CA GLU A 189 6.59 -0.39 7.78
C GLU A 189 7.54 0.64 8.39
N GLU A 190 8.83 0.58 8.05
CA GLU A 190 9.85 1.51 8.49
C GLU A 190 9.57 2.96 8.06
N TYR A 191 8.86 3.16 6.95
CA TYR A 191 8.47 4.49 6.48
C TYR A 191 7.68 5.27 7.54
N PHE A 192 6.81 4.59 8.31
CA PHE A 192 6.00 5.24 9.33
C PHE A 192 6.80 5.80 10.50
N ALA A 193 8.03 5.30 10.73
CA ALA A 193 8.93 5.87 11.74
C ALA A 193 9.37 7.29 11.36
N PHE A 194 9.49 7.59 10.07
CA PHE A 194 9.90 8.89 9.54
C PHE A 194 8.70 9.81 9.26
N SER A 195 7.64 9.30 8.65
CA SER A 195 6.49 10.11 8.21
C SER A 195 5.72 10.74 9.38
N LYS A 196 5.72 10.11 10.56
CA LYS A 196 5.04 10.58 11.78
C LYS A 196 5.82 11.68 12.54
N ILE A 197 7.09 11.90 12.22
CA ILE A 197 7.90 12.91 12.90
C ILE A 197 7.28 14.28 12.63
N TRP A 198 7.00 15.03 13.71
CA TRP A 198 6.48 16.40 13.60
C TRP A 198 7.61 17.42 13.50
N THR A 199 8.55 17.40 14.42
CA THR A 199 9.74 18.24 14.42
C THR A 199 10.96 17.39 14.75
N ASP A 200 12.08 17.69 14.11
CA ASP A 200 13.37 17.08 14.36
C ASP A 200 14.45 18.02 13.84
N LYS A 201 15.69 17.62 13.90
CA LYS A 201 16.85 18.35 13.37
C LYS A 201 17.79 17.42 12.63
N ILE A 202 18.58 17.99 11.75
CA ILE A 202 19.77 17.37 11.18
C ILE A 202 20.99 18.05 11.77
N VAL A 203 22.00 17.26 12.16
CA VAL A 203 23.27 17.76 12.68
C VAL A 203 24.30 17.68 11.56
N HIS A 204 24.90 18.81 11.24
CA HIS A 204 25.95 18.93 10.25
C HIS A 204 27.33 18.74 10.91
N PRO A 205 28.40 18.56 10.10
CA PRO A 205 29.75 18.65 10.59
C PRO A 205 29.97 19.96 11.40
N GLU A 206 30.88 19.93 12.34
CA GLU A 206 31.16 21.06 13.22
C GLU A 206 30.01 21.46 14.18
N GLY A 207 28.94 20.65 14.24
CA GLY A 207 27.86 20.80 15.21
C GLY A 207 26.79 21.82 14.84
N ARG A 208 26.78 22.37 13.62
CA ARG A 208 25.64 23.18 13.12
C ARG A 208 24.38 22.31 13.06
N GLU A 209 23.25 22.84 13.45
CA GLU A 209 21.96 22.15 13.41
C GLU A 209 20.98 22.87 12.50
N THR A 210 20.21 22.10 11.72
CA THR A 210 19.05 22.61 10.96
C THR A 210 17.79 21.97 11.50
N GLU A 211 16.92 22.78 12.08
CA GLU A 211 15.60 22.35 12.56
C GLU A 211 14.67 22.06 11.39
N MET A 212 13.84 21.04 11.54
CA MET A 212 12.83 20.60 10.57
C MET A 212 11.46 20.52 11.21
N ALA A 213 10.43 20.91 10.47
CA ALA A 213 9.03 20.70 10.83
C ALA A 213 8.28 20.04 9.68
N ASN A 214 7.42 19.07 10.02
CA ASN A 214 6.67 18.35 9.01
C ASN A 214 5.73 19.26 8.24
N THR A 215 5.88 19.26 6.93
CA THR A 215 5.05 20.05 6.01
C THR A 215 3.61 19.54 5.94
N ASN A 216 3.37 18.25 6.29
CA ASN A 216 2.06 17.65 6.39
C ASN A 216 1.42 17.93 7.77
N LYS A 217 0.70 19.03 7.88
CA LYS A 217 0.04 19.42 9.13
C LYS A 217 -1.03 18.42 9.60
N MET A 218 -1.52 17.52 8.72
CA MET A 218 -2.50 16.48 9.10
C MET A 218 -1.94 15.50 10.13
N ILE A 219 -0.64 15.30 10.20
CA ILE A 219 0.02 14.44 11.21
C ILE A 219 -0.36 14.87 12.65
N ARG A 220 -0.56 16.17 12.90
CA ARG A 220 -1.01 16.68 14.20
C ARG A 220 -2.49 17.06 14.23
N ALA A 221 -3.04 17.47 13.09
CA ALA A 221 -4.37 18.07 13.02
C ALA A 221 -5.50 17.04 12.80
N TYR A 222 -5.16 15.78 12.43
CA TYR A 222 -6.15 14.75 12.15
C TYR A 222 -5.78 13.44 12.83
N SER A 223 -6.64 12.99 13.74
CA SER A 223 -6.42 11.72 14.46
C SER A 223 -6.38 10.53 13.51
N GLY A 224 -5.30 9.76 13.59
CA GLY A 224 -5.04 8.60 12.72
C GLY A 224 -4.24 8.93 11.46
N CYS A 225 -3.96 10.20 11.13
CA CYS A 225 -3.08 10.52 10.02
C CYS A 225 -1.62 10.24 10.41
N ASP A 226 -0.93 9.41 9.64
CA ASP A 226 0.40 8.92 9.96
C ASP A 226 1.36 8.87 8.76
N ALA A 227 0.88 9.19 7.56
CA ALA A 227 1.67 9.18 6.35
C ALA A 227 1.25 10.29 5.37
N GLY A 228 2.13 10.64 4.46
CA GLY A 228 1.82 11.52 3.34
C GLY A 228 2.91 12.52 3.00
N LYS A 229 2.67 13.26 1.95
CA LYS A 229 3.59 14.25 1.39
C LYS A 229 2.83 15.45 0.83
N THR A 230 3.29 16.65 1.16
CA THR A 230 2.80 17.89 0.56
C THR A 230 3.62 18.25 -0.69
N GLY A 231 3.01 19.01 -1.58
CA GLY A 231 3.69 19.67 -2.69
C GLY A 231 3.20 21.11 -2.87
N PHE A 232 4.05 21.97 -3.38
CA PHE A 232 3.70 23.32 -3.81
C PHE A 232 4.70 23.83 -4.84
N THR A 233 4.21 24.30 -5.94
CA THR A 233 4.86 25.25 -6.88
C THR A 233 3.77 26.17 -7.41
N ASN A 234 4.14 27.27 -8.06
CA ASN A 234 3.13 28.18 -8.65
C ASN A 234 2.26 27.44 -9.69
N ASP A 235 2.83 26.53 -10.45
CA ASP A 235 2.13 25.79 -11.51
C ASP A 235 1.25 24.66 -10.92
N ALA A 236 1.79 23.95 -9.92
CA ALA A 236 1.09 22.84 -9.29
C ALA A 236 -0.04 23.29 -8.35
N GLY A 237 0.04 24.51 -7.78
CA GLY A 237 -0.80 24.89 -6.66
C GLY A 237 -0.47 24.11 -5.39
N PHE A 238 -1.37 24.11 -4.41
CA PHE A 238 -1.17 23.35 -3.19
C PHE A 238 -1.63 21.91 -3.36
N CYS A 239 -0.70 20.98 -3.16
CA CYS A 239 -0.93 19.54 -3.31
C CYS A 239 -0.72 18.79 -1.99
N LEU A 240 -1.45 17.70 -1.78
CA LEU A 240 -1.32 16.82 -0.63
C LEU A 240 -1.72 15.41 -1.00
N ALA A 241 -0.86 14.44 -0.72
CA ALA A 241 -1.21 13.04 -0.59
C ALA A 241 -1.06 12.66 0.88
N ALA A 242 -2.08 12.09 1.49
CA ALA A 242 -2.06 11.70 2.91
C ALA A 242 -2.81 10.40 3.14
N SER A 243 -2.48 9.72 4.23
CA SER A 243 -3.18 8.54 4.70
C SER A 243 -3.57 8.69 6.16
N ALA A 244 -4.74 8.15 6.50
CA ALA A 244 -5.19 8.03 7.87
C ALA A 244 -5.76 6.63 8.13
N MET A 245 -5.62 6.15 9.38
CA MET A 245 -6.12 4.86 9.82
C MET A 245 -7.04 5.03 11.03
N ARG A 246 -8.21 4.36 10.99
CA ARG A 246 -9.12 4.22 12.13
C ARG A 246 -9.60 2.77 12.22
N GLY A 247 -9.30 2.10 13.34
CA GLY A 247 -9.54 0.67 13.47
C GLY A 247 -8.83 -0.10 12.36
N ASN A 248 -9.55 -0.93 11.63
CA ASN A 248 -8.98 -1.77 10.57
C ASN A 248 -9.02 -1.12 9.18
N MET A 249 -9.49 0.12 9.07
CA MET A 249 -9.62 0.82 7.81
C MET A 249 -8.56 1.91 7.68
N ARG A 250 -7.81 1.86 6.59
CA ARG A 250 -6.86 2.89 6.18
C ARG A 250 -7.34 3.51 4.88
N VAL A 251 -7.34 4.83 4.81
CA VAL A 251 -7.78 5.61 3.65
C VAL A 251 -6.61 6.42 3.13
N ILE A 252 -6.45 6.47 1.82
CA ILE A 252 -5.57 7.40 1.12
C ILE A 252 -6.42 8.51 0.51
N SER A 253 -5.94 9.75 0.60
CA SER A 253 -6.55 10.91 -0.06
C SER A 253 -5.47 11.72 -0.76
N VAL A 254 -5.73 12.10 -2.01
CA VAL A 254 -4.86 12.94 -2.82
C VAL A 254 -5.64 14.15 -3.32
N VAL A 255 -5.08 15.33 -3.11
CA VAL A 255 -5.58 16.62 -3.60
C VAL A 255 -4.48 17.28 -4.43
N ILE A 256 -4.79 17.68 -5.65
CA ILE A 256 -3.87 18.38 -6.55
C ILE A 256 -4.44 19.74 -6.93
N GLY A 257 -3.60 20.76 -6.92
CA GLY A 257 -3.93 22.07 -7.45
C GLY A 257 -4.94 22.84 -6.64
N ALA A 258 -4.93 22.71 -5.30
CA ALA A 258 -5.75 23.54 -4.44
C ALA A 258 -5.24 25.00 -4.48
N ASP A 259 -6.18 25.94 -4.33
CA ASP A 259 -5.92 27.38 -4.34
C ASP A 259 -5.19 27.87 -3.07
N SER A 260 -5.28 27.11 -1.99
CA SER A 260 -4.63 27.46 -0.74
C SER A 260 -4.17 26.24 0.05
N SER A 261 -3.21 26.46 0.96
CA SER A 261 -2.81 25.42 1.91
C SER A 261 -3.98 24.95 2.77
N LYS A 262 -4.91 25.86 3.11
CA LYS A 262 -6.12 25.54 3.88
C LYS A 262 -7.01 24.55 3.09
N THR A 263 -7.28 24.85 1.83
CA THR A 263 -8.16 24.05 0.96
C THR A 263 -7.69 22.62 0.83
N ARG A 264 -6.38 22.38 0.59
CA ARG A 264 -5.87 20.99 0.48
C ARG A 264 -6.07 20.18 1.77
N PHE A 265 -5.87 20.81 2.95
CA PHE A 265 -6.06 20.12 4.23
C PHE A 265 -7.55 19.91 4.56
N ASP A 266 -8.40 20.87 4.28
CA ASP A 266 -9.84 20.76 4.53
C ASP A 266 -10.45 19.67 3.62
N ARG A 267 -10.10 19.66 2.32
CA ARG A 267 -10.58 18.62 1.40
C ARG A 267 -10.12 17.23 1.80
N THR A 268 -8.87 17.09 2.25
CA THR A 268 -8.35 15.80 2.74
C THR A 268 -9.10 15.35 4.01
N ARG A 269 -9.38 16.28 4.95
CA ARG A 269 -10.17 15.97 6.15
C ARG A 269 -11.58 15.50 5.80
N GLU A 270 -12.26 16.22 4.91
CA GLU A 270 -13.59 15.84 4.41
C GLU A 270 -13.60 14.45 3.79
N ALA A 271 -12.58 14.12 2.99
CA ALA A 271 -12.44 12.81 2.38
C ALA A 271 -12.28 11.68 3.43
N PHE A 272 -11.45 11.90 4.43
CA PHE A 272 -11.26 10.95 5.52
C PHE A 272 -12.53 10.79 6.36
N ASP A 273 -13.16 11.90 6.75
CA ASP A 273 -14.39 11.88 7.54
C ASP A 273 -15.52 11.17 6.78
N TYR A 274 -15.68 11.46 5.47
CA TYR A 274 -16.64 10.77 4.62
C TYR A 274 -16.36 9.27 4.54
N ALA A 275 -15.11 8.90 4.30
CA ALA A 275 -14.73 7.50 4.17
C ALA A 275 -15.00 6.71 5.46
N PHE A 276 -14.54 7.20 6.60
CA PHE A 276 -14.72 6.52 7.89
C PHE A 276 -16.17 6.52 8.39
N ALA A 277 -16.99 7.51 7.99
CA ALA A 277 -18.41 7.52 8.32
C ALA A 277 -19.20 6.48 7.53
N ASN A 278 -18.84 6.25 6.26
CA ASN A 278 -19.66 5.46 5.34
C ASN A 278 -19.13 4.05 5.08
N TYR A 279 -17.83 3.80 5.30
CA TYR A 279 -17.18 2.54 4.94
C TYR A 279 -16.46 1.90 6.12
N THR A 280 -16.16 0.63 5.98
CA THR A 280 -15.36 -0.15 6.93
C THR A 280 -14.67 -1.30 6.23
N ASN A 281 -13.59 -1.81 6.81
CA ASN A 281 -12.98 -3.07 6.44
C ASN A 281 -13.43 -4.15 7.43
N LYS A 282 -14.26 -5.09 6.95
CA LYS A 282 -14.72 -6.24 7.73
C LYS A 282 -13.62 -7.30 7.72
N ILE A 283 -13.10 -7.64 8.88
CA ILE A 283 -12.11 -8.72 9.02
C ILE A 283 -12.81 -10.04 8.78
N ILE A 284 -12.28 -10.86 7.90
CA ILE A 284 -12.74 -12.23 7.62
C ILE A 284 -11.75 -13.21 8.26
N PHE A 285 -10.46 -13.02 8.06
CA PHE A 285 -9.40 -13.80 8.69
C PHE A 285 -8.33 -12.88 9.26
N GLU A 286 -7.85 -13.23 10.46
CA GLU A 286 -6.65 -12.64 11.06
C GLU A 286 -5.49 -13.61 10.89
N LYS A 287 -4.36 -13.08 10.42
CA LYS A 287 -3.13 -13.84 10.19
C LYS A 287 -2.72 -14.63 11.44
N GLY A 288 -2.54 -15.93 11.26
CA GLY A 288 -2.05 -16.80 12.32
C GLY A 288 -3.09 -17.20 13.37
N ILE A 289 -4.31 -16.67 13.32
CA ILE A 289 -5.41 -17.10 14.20
C ILE A 289 -5.98 -18.42 13.67
N PRO A 290 -6.08 -19.49 14.51
CA PRO A 290 -6.66 -20.75 14.11
C PRO A 290 -8.14 -20.61 13.76
N LEU A 291 -8.56 -21.34 12.71
CA LEU A 291 -9.96 -21.47 12.33
C LEU A 291 -10.61 -22.65 13.08
N ASP A 292 -11.93 -22.64 13.17
CA ASP A 292 -12.70 -23.75 13.76
C ASP A 292 -12.65 -25.01 12.87
N GLU A 293 -12.55 -24.82 11.56
CA GLU A 293 -12.46 -25.88 10.56
C GLU A 293 -11.09 -26.57 10.60
N ARG A 294 -11.07 -27.85 10.23
CA ARG A 294 -9.87 -28.67 10.26
C ARG A 294 -9.65 -29.38 8.92
N CYS A 295 -8.40 -29.41 8.48
CA CYS A 295 -7.99 -30.11 7.25
C CYS A 295 -7.76 -31.60 7.51
N PRO A 296 -8.37 -32.54 6.72
CA PRO A 296 -8.10 -33.96 6.83
C PRO A 296 -6.67 -34.33 6.42
N VAL A 297 -6.00 -35.18 7.23
CA VAL A 297 -4.63 -35.66 6.96
C VAL A 297 -4.62 -37.19 6.85
N GLN A 298 -4.20 -37.69 5.68
CA GLN A 298 -4.10 -39.13 5.45
C GLN A 298 -2.81 -39.69 6.08
N GLY A 299 -2.95 -40.84 6.75
CA GLY A 299 -1.79 -41.55 7.33
C GLY A 299 -1.10 -40.82 8.48
N GLY A 300 -1.78 -39.88 9.12
CA GLY A 300 -1.31 -39.17 10.30
C GLY A 300 -1.70 -39.85 11.63
N LYS A 301 -0.90 -39.56 12.70
CA LYS A 301 -1.31 -39.94 14.06
C LYS A 301 -2.61 -39.31 14.48
N ILE A 302 -2.86 -38.07 14.06
CA ILE A 302 -4.16 -37.38 14.10
C ILE A 302 -4.72 -37.30 12.70
N SER A 303 -6.05 -37.42 12.60
CA SER A 303 -6.76 -37.49 11.30
C SER A 303 -7.08 -36.13 10.70
N ASN A 304 -7.04 -35.06 11.49
CA ASN A 304 -7.32 -33.70 11.05
C ASN A 304 -6.35 -32.73 11.72
N VAL A 305 -5.91 -31.72 10.99
CA VAL A 305 -5.03 -30.68 11.47
C VAL A 305 -5.77 -29.33 11.58
N SER A 306 -5.49 -28.56 12.63
CA SER A 306 -5.95 -27.19 12.77
C SER A 306 -5.32 -26.32 11.68
N VAL A 307 -6.08 -25.39 11.14
CA VAL A 307 -5.64 -24.52 10.05
C VAL A 307 -5.72 -23.05 10.45
N LYS A 308 -4.91 -22.21 9.82
CA LYS A 308 -4.88 -20.76 10.00
C LYS A 308 -4.68 -20.07 8.65
N ALA A 309 -5.20 -18.87 8.50
CA ALA A 309 -4.92 -18.07 7.31
C ALA A 309 -3.47 -17.60 7.30
N LYS A 310 -2.84 -17.58 6.12
CA LYS A 310 -1.48 -17.08 5.91
C LYS A 310 -1.38 -15.59 6.13
N ASP A 311 -2.40 -14.85 5.67
CA ASP A 311 -2.44 -13.39 5.67
C ASP A 311 -3.74 -12.88 6.27
N ASP A 312 -3.74 -11.62 6.74
CA ASP A 312 -4.98 -10.93 7.10
C ASP A 312 -5.85 -10.75 5.86
N VAL A 313 -7.14 -11.04 5.97
CA VAL A 313 -8.11 -10.81 4.91
C VAL A 313 -9.23 -9.92 5.41
N CYS A 314 -9.29 -8.73 4.83
CA CYS A 314 -10.33 -7.73 5.12
C CYS A 314 -11.10 -7.42 3.84
N ILE A 315 -12.40 -7.27 3.95
CA ILE A 315 -13.27 -6.90 2.83
C ILE A 315 -13.83 -5.49 3.04
N PHE A 316 -13.49 -4.62 2.08
CA PHE A 316 -14.03 -3.27 2.03
C PHE A 316 -15.53 -3.28 1.74
N THR A 317 -16.32 -2.61 2.58
CA THR A 317 -17.78 -2.57 2.44
C THR A 317 -18.35 -1.27 2.99
N SER A 318 -19.52 -0.84 2.50
CA SER A 318 -20.28 0.25 3.09
C SER A 318 -20.88 -0.18 4.44
N ARG A 319 -20.93 0.74 5.40
CA ARG A 319 -21.58 0.49 6.70
C ARG A 319 -23.09 0.30 6.58
N ASN A 320 -23.69 0.81 5.52
CA ASN A 320 -25.14 0.78 5.28
C ASN A 320 -25.55 -0.34 4.31
N ASP A 321 -24.59 -1.03 3.69
CA ASP A 321 -24.90 -2.15 2.80
C ASP A 321 -25.14 -3.43 3.60
N HIS A 322 -26.10 -4.19 3.15
CA HIS A 322 -26.38 -5.55 3.62
C HIS A 322 -25.65 -6.57 2.73
N ASP A 323 -24.36 -6.29 2.42
CA ASP A 323 -23.54 -7.20 1.63
C ASP A 323 -23.48 -8.58 2.33
N GLU A 324 -23.86 -9.62 1.59
CA GLU A 324 -23.65 -10.99 2.02
C GLU A 324 -22.16 -11.34 1.80
N ILE A 325 -21.43 -11.53 2.90
CA ILE A 325 -20.01 -11.89 2.88
C ILE A 325 -19.87 -13.25 3.54
N PHE A 326 -19.36 -14.23 2.80
CA PHE A 326 -19.08 -15.58 3.27
C PHE A 326 -17.77 -16.08 2.68
N TYR A 327 -17.28 -17.22 3.19
CA TYR A 327 -16.08 -17.86 2.66
C TYR A 327 -16.32 -19.36 2.45
N GLU A 328 -15.54 -19.94 1.54
CA GLU A 328 -15.46 -21.38 1.28
C GLU A 328 -14.02 -21.83 1.44
N LEU A 329 -13.82 -23.01 2.05
CA LEU A 329 -12.52 -23.62 2.26
C LEU A 329 -12.36 -24.81 1.32
N GLU A 330 -11.25 -24.80 0.58
CA GLU A 330 -10.82 -25.91 -0.25
C GLU A 330 -9.53 -26.50 0.32
N PHE A 331 -9.61 -27.76 0.81
CA PHE A 331 -8.46 -28.44 1.37
C PHE A 331 -7.77 -29.33 0.34
N ASP A 332 -6.46 -29.29 0.33
CA ASP A 332 -5.64 -30.21 -0.46
C ASP A 332 -5.70 -31.64 0.11
N ARG A 333 -5.34 -32.64 -0.74
CA ARG A 333 -5.17 -34.03 -0.29
C ARG A 333 -3.85 -34.20 0.44
N ILE A 334 -3.84 -33.92 1.73
CA ILE A 334 -2.63 -33.88 2.55
C ILE A 334 -2.32 -35.28 3.10
N LYS A 335 -1.02 -35.65 3.03
CA LYS A 335 -0.46 -36.89 3.62
C LYS A 335 0.55 -36.56 4.70
N ALA A 336 0.49 -37.27 5.81
CA ALA A 336 1.50 -37.14 6.86
C ALA A 336 2.90 -37.60 6.40
N PRO A 337 4.00 -37.01 6.90
CA PRO A 337 4.02 -35.99 7.95
C PRO A 337 3.66 -34.60 7.42
N VAL A 338 3.03 -33.76 8.28
CA VAL A 338 2.73 -32.35 8.02
C VAL A 338 3.48 -31.54 9.07
N LYS A 339 4.06 -30.43 8.66
CA LYS A 339 4.70 -29.48 9.57
C LYS A 339 3.81 -28.26 9.77
N GLU A 340 3.94 -27.64 10.93
CA GLU A 340 3.37 -26.31 11.14
C GLU A 340 3.90 -25.34 10.10
N GLY A 341 2.99 -24.56 9.47
CA GLY A 341 3.30 -23.64 8.38
C GLY A 341 3.22 -24.25 6.98
N ASP A 342 3.06 -25.59 6.83
CA ASP A 342 2.82 -26.18 5.52
C ASP A 342 1.48 -25.71 4.95
N ALA A 343 1.44 -25.40 3.65
CA ALA A 343 0.20 -25.11 2.95
C ALA A 343 -0.68 -26.35 2.87
N VAL A 344 -1.97 -26.20 3.24
CA VAL A 344 -2.92 -27.32 3.34
C VAL A 344 -4.23 -27.04 2.59
N GLY A 345 -4.35 -25.93 1.92
CA GLY A 345 -5.52 -25.54 1.13
C GLY A 345 -5.60 -24.04 0.89
N LYS A 346 -6.78 -23.61 0.47
CA LYS A 346 -7.12 -22.20 0.23
C LYS A 346 -8.46 -21.86 0.85
N ALA A 347 -8.63 -20.59 1.19
CA ALA A 347 -9.93 -20.00 1.49
C ALA A 347 -10.30 -19.01 0.39
N PHE A 348 -11.51 -19.08 -0.12
CA PHE A 348 -12.07 -18.17 -1.11
C PHE A 348 -13.15 -17.33 -0.42
N ILE A 349 -13.07 -16.02 -0.57
CA ILE A 349 -13.97 -15.07 0.05
C ILE A 349 -14.88 -14.46 -1.00
N TYR A 350 -16.17 -14.47 -0.72
CA TYR A 350 -17.22 -14.00 -1.61
C TYR A 350 -17.95 -12.81 -1.01
N LYS A 351 -18.27 -11.85 -1.86
CA LYS A 351 -19.17 -10.74 -1.58
C LYS A 351 -20.30 -10.75 -2.61
N ASN A 352 -21.54 -10.92 -2.18
CA ASN A 352 -22.71 -11.04 -3.06
C ASN A 352 -22.51 -12.10 -4.18
N ASN A 353 -22.01 -13.28 -3.82
CA ASN A 353 -21.67 -14.40 -4.71
C ASN A 353 -20.54 -14.12 -5.74
N ILE A 354 -19.81 -13.01 -5.60
CA ILE A 354 -18.62 -12.71 -6.43
C ILE A 354 -17.38 -12.96 -5.55
N GLN A 355 -16.44 -13.77 -6.05
CA GLN A 355 -15.15 -13.96 -5.37
C GLN A 355 -14.39 -12.63 -5.38
N VAL A 356 -14.03 -12.14 -4.21
CA VAL A 356 -13.35 -10.85 -4.02
C VAL A 356 -11.96 -10.98 -3.42
N ALA A 357 -11.65 -12.13 -2.78
CA ALA A 357 -10.32 -12.41 -2.23
C ALA A 357 -10.07 -13.90 -2.13
N GLU A 358 -8.80 -14.28 -1.96
CA GLU A 358 -8.37 -15.62 -1.57
C GLU A 358 -7.15 -15.53 -0.65
N THR A 359 -6.97 -16.54 0.20
CA THR A 359 -5.77 -16.70 1.03
C THR A 359 -5.40 -18.17 1.14
N ILE A 360 -4.10 -18.43 1.38
CA ILE A 360 -3.58 -19.77 1.63
C ILE A 360 -3.90 -20.17 3.07
N LEU A 361 -4.33 -21.41 3.26
CA LEU A 361 -4.48 -22.02 4.57
C LEU A 361 -3.21 -22.78 4.94
N LEU A 362 -2.69 -22.49 6.11
CA LEU A 362 -1.50 -23.12 6.66
C LEU A 362 -1.87 -24.07 7.81
N SER A 363 -1.14 -25.17 7.94
CA SER A 363 -1.20 -26.03 9.12
C SER A 363 -0.77 -25.26 10.37
N ASN A 364 -1.56 -25.33 11.44
CA ASN A 364 -1.23 -24.71 12.73
C ASN A 364 -0.50 -25.66 13.70
N GLU A 365 -0.28 -26.91 13.29
CA GLU A 365 0.32 -27.94 14.14
C GLU A 365 1.08 -28.98 13.33
N ASN A 366 1.99 -29.71 14.00
CA ASN A 366 2.75 -30.78 13.40
C ASN A 366 1.99 -32.11 13.47
N VAL A 367 1.91 -32.85 12.35
CA VAL A 367 1.31 -34.19 12.29
C VAL A 367 2.33 -35.23 11.90
N LYS A 368 2.68 -36.14 12.84
CA LYS A 368 3.57 -37.25 12.54
C LYS A 368 2.85 -38.36 11.78
N LYS A 369 3.58 -39.06 10.93
CA LYS A 369 3.07 -40.26 10.27
C LYS A 369 2.66 -41.32 11.28
N ILE A 370 1.53 -42.00 11.06
CA ILE A 370 1.07 -43.11 11.89
C ILE A 370 2.05 -44.28 11.77
N SER A 371 2.42 -44.93 12.88
CA SER A 371 3.22 -46.17 12.81
C SER A 371 2.32 -47.37 12.53
N TYR A 372 2.95 -48.46 12.11
CA TYR A 372 2.24 -49.73 11.87
C TYR A 372 1.47 -50.18 13.13
N PHE A 373 2.09 -50.09 14.31
CA PHE A 373 1.46 -50.46 15.59
C PHE A 373 0.30 -49.53 15.95
N ASP A 374 0.41 -48.24 15.70
CA ASP A 374 -0.69 -47.28 15.95
C ASP A 374 -1.88 -47.58 14.99
N SER A 375 -1.59 -48.03 13.75
CA SER A 375 -2.63 -48.40 12.78
C SER A 375 -3.39 -49.66 13.20
N LEU A 376 -2.65 -50.68 13.70
CA LEU A 376 -3.26 -51.90 14.22
C LEU A 376 -4.15 -51.61 15.46
N ARG A 377 -3.69 -50.73 16.34
CA ARG A 377 -4.48 -50.34 17.52
C ARG A 377 -5.74 -49.62 17.13
N LYS A 378 -5.71 -48.66 16.20
CA LYS A 378 -6.90 -47.98 15.67
C LYS A 378 -7.89 -48.97 15.01
N ALA A 379 -7.38 -49.94 14.26
CA ALA A 379 -8.21 -50.95 13.64
C ALA A 379 -8.90 -51.84 14.71
N ALA A 380 -8.18 -52.27 15.76
CA ALA A 380 -8.75 -53.04 16.84
C ALA A 380 -9.84 -52.27 17.64
N GLU A 381 -9.61 -50.98 17.90
CA GLU A 381 -10.59 -50.09 18.55
C GLU A 381 -11.89 -49.97 17.73
N TYR A 382 -11.80 -50.01 16.37
CA TYR A 382 -12.97 -49.96 15.49
C TYR A 382 -13.76 -51.29 15.43
N TRP A 383 -13.14 -52.42 15.84
CA TRP A 383 -13.79 -53.76 15.84
C TRP A 383 -14.44 -54.09 17.22
N ILE A 384 -14.15 -53.27 18.23
CA ILE A 384 -14.65 -53.49 19.61
C ILE A 384 -15.90 -52.61 19.91
N LEU A 385 -16.23 -51.66 19.03
CA LEU A 385 -17.47 -50.86 19.02
C LEU A 385 -18.50 -51.41 18.04
#